data_36ad6389d73be3e01a0fe4deb222dfc6
#
_entry.id   36ad6389d73be3e01a0fe4deb222dfc6
#
_cell.length_a   1.000
_cell.length_b   1.000
_cell.length_c   1.000
_cell.angle_alpha   90.00
_cell.angle_beta   90.00
_cell.angle_gamma   90.00
#
_symmetry.space_group_name_H-M   'P 1'
#
loop_
_entity.id
_entity.type
_entity.pdbx_description
1 polymer ?
#
loop_
_entity_poly.entity_id
_entity_poly.type
_entity_poly.pdbx_seq_one_letter_code
_entity_poly.pdbx_strand_id
1 'polypeptide(L)'
;MIGGAWSHRFLICADTVDGELAFLMYGSRFAQLLELPAEPVAGLPIAQQLPRRYLRLFTEGCHDATAQKAPVRLSGAVVDYGQIELYRVAFMPLAMRANALMQLIFGSFNYRIGPSAHSADAVRTTYNAIFEDVQLAKAPASSS
;
A
#
# COMPACT_ATOMS: atom_id res chain seq x y z
N MET A 1 17.61 -16.61 -3.75
CA MET A 1 16.60 -16.43 -2.77
C MET A 1 16.17 -14.99 -2.59
N ILE A 2 14.91 -14.78 -2.72
CA ILE A 2 14.38 -13.44 -2.68
C ILE A 2 13.93 -13.01 -1.29
N GLY A 3 14.06 -13.86 -0.31
CA GLY A 3 13.45 -13.66 1.00
C GLY A 3 13.61 -12.28 1.60
N GLY A 4 14.85 -11.82 1.79
CA GLY A 4 15.07 -10.54 2.44
C GLY A 4 14.58 -9.36 1.61
N ALA A 5 14.98 -9.31 0.35
CA ALA A 5 14.66 -8.18 -0.53
C ALA A 5 13.17 -8.11 -0.85
N TRP A 6 12.51 -9.26 -0.93
CA TRP A 6 11.09 -9.32 -1.28
C TRP A 6 10.15 -9.34 -0.08
N SER A 7 10.68 -9.43 1.12
CA SER A 7 9.87 -9.67 2.31
C SER A 7 8.69 -8.71 2.44
N HIS A 8 8.88 -7.43 2.15
CA HIS A 8 7.85 -6.41 2.26
C HIS A 8 7.26 -5.99 0.92
N ARG A 9 7.59 -6.70 -0.16
CA ARG A 9 7.22 -6.27 -1.51
C ARG A 9 6.02 -7.03 -2.03
N PHE A 10 5.38 -6.42 -3.02
CA PHE A 10 4.22 -7.01 -3.67
C PHE A 10 4.22 -6.65 -5.15
N LEU A 11 3.52 -7.47 -5.91
CA LEU A 11 3.25 -7.21 -7.32
C LEU A 11 1.76 -7.40 -7.54
N ILE A 12 1.12 -6.36 -8.03
CA ILE A 12 -0.31 -6.34 -8.32
C ILE A 12 -0.49 -6.23 -9.83
N CYS A 13 -1.48 -6.92 -10.37
CA CYS A 13 -1.92 -6.66 -11.71
C CYS A 13 -3.29 -6.00 -11.69
N ALA A 14 -3.45 -4.99 -12.54
CA ALA A 14 -4.71 -4.30 -12.73
C ALA A 14 -5.22 -4.62 -14.12
N ASP A 15 -6.45 -5.08 -14.21
CA ASP A 15 -7.09 -5.27 -15.50
C ASP A 15 -7.36 -3.91 -16.11
N THR A 16 -6.92 -3.69 -17.35
CA THR A 16 -7.05 -2.37 -17.98
C THR A 16 -8.47 -2.08 -18.46
N VAL A 17 -9.32 -3.08 -18.51
CA VAL A 17 -10.70 -2.91 -18.94
C VAL A 17 -11.60 -2.57 -17.76
N ASP A 18 -11.58 -3.39 -16.72
CA ASP A 18 -12.49 -3.18 -15.57
C ASP A 18 -11.81 -2.61 -14.34
N GLY A 19 -10.47 -2.49 -14.37
CA GLY A 19 -9.73 -1.94 -13.23
C GLY A 19 -9.58 -2.89 -12.04
N GLU A 20 -9.99 -4.13 -12.16
CA GLU A 20 -9.91 -5.07 -11.06
C GLU A 20 -8.44 -5.38 -10.72
N LEU A 21 -8.15 -5.42 -9.43
CA LEU A 21 -6.80 -5.61 -8.92
C LEU A 21 -6.66 -6.99 -8.30
N ALA A 22 -5.54 -7.64 -8.57
CA ALA A 22 -5.22 -8.93 -7.97
C ALA A 22 -3.74 -9.01 -7.67
N PHE A 23 -3.37 -9.71 -6.59
CA PHE A 23 -1.96 -9.95 -6.30
C PHE A 23 -1.43 -11.05 -7.21
N LEU A 24 -0.26 -10.81 -7.80
CA LEU A 24 0.49 -11.83 -8.51
C LEU A 24 1.51 -12.48 -7.59
N MET A 25 2.13 -11.70 -6.72
CA MET A 25 3.09 -12.22 -5.75
C MET A 25 3.29 -11.21 -4.63
N TYR A 26 3.76 -11.69 -3.50
CA TYR A 26 4.15 -10.85 -2.38
C TYR A 26 5.12 -11.61 -1.48
N GLY A 27 5.83 -10.86 -0.64
CA GLY A 27 6.80 -11.44 0.26
C GLY A 27 6.18 -11.92 1.58
N SER A 28 6.97 -12.64 2.35
CA SER A 28 6.51 -13.27 3.58
C SER A 28 6.10 -12.26 4.65
N ARG A 29 6.84 -11.18 4.79
CA ARG A 29 6.51 -10.17 5.80
C ARG A 29 5.25 -9.39 5.39
N PHE A 30 5.11 -9.13 4.10
CA PHE A 30 3.89 -8.53 3.58
C PHE A 30 2.67 -9.37 3.95
N ALA A 31 2.76 -10.68 3.71
CA ALA A 31 1.67 -11.59 4.04
C ALA A 31 1.36 -11.59 5.53
N GLN A 32 2.38 -11.61 6.37
CA GLN A 32 2.18 -11.59 7.82
C GLN A 32 1.50 -10.30 8.28
N LEU A 33 1.96 -9.16 7.80
CA LEU A 33 1.41 -7.88 8.22
C LEU A 33 -0.06 -7.72 7.85
N LEU A 34 -0.45 -8.26 6.71
CA LEU A 34 -1.81 -8.12 6.18
C LEU A 34 -2.65 -9.38 6.35
N GLU A 35 -2.14 -10.35 7.10
CA GLU A 35 -2.86 -11.60 7.40
C GLU A 35 -3.30 -12.33 6.14
N LEU A 36 -2.41 -12.36 5.15
CA LEU A 36 -2.67 -13.03 3.87
C LEU A 36 -2.08 -14.43 3.89
N PRO A 37 -2.58 -15.33 3.02
CA PRO A 37 -1.93 -16.62 2.86
C PRO A 37 -0.50 -16.46 2.36
N ALA A 38 0.33 -17.49 2.56
CA ALA A 38 1.74 -17.42 2.20
C ALA A 38 1.94 -17.08 0.71
N GLU A 39 1.02 -17.52 -0.12
CA GLU A 39 1.05 -17.22 -1.56
C GLU A 39 -0.29 -16.67 -2.00
N PRO A 40 -0.31 -15.78 -3.00
CA PRO A 40 -1.56 -15.24 -3.51
C PRO A 40 -2.47 -16.33 -4.08
N VAL A 41 -3.77 -16.13 -3.89
CA VAL A 41 -4.77 -16.98 -4.52
C VAL A 41 -5.00 -16.44 -5.94
N ALA A 42 -4.70 -17.24 -6.94
CA ALA A 42 -4.79 -16.82 -8.33
C ALA A 42 -6.21 -16.38 -8.68
N GLY A 43 -6.31 -15.23 -9.34
CA GLY A 43 -7.59 -14.72 -9.83
C GLY A 43 -8.50 -14.11 -8.78
N LEU A 44 -8.11 -14.10 -7.52
CA LEU A 44 -8.94 -13.53 -6.46
C LEU A 44 -8.68 -12.03 -6.34
N PRO A 45 -9.72 -11.19 -6.44
CA PRO A 45 -9.53 -9.75 -6.30
C PRO A 45 -8.96 -9.37 -4.94
N ILE A 46 -8.16 -8.30 -4.90
CA ILE A 46 -7.59 -7.85 -3.63
C ILE A 46 -8.67 -7.44 -2.63
N ALA A 47 -9.84 -7.03 -3.12
CA ALA A 47 -10.95 -6.67 -2.27
C ALA A 47 -11.41 -7.84 -1.39
N GLN A 48 -11.17 -9.06 -1.83
CA GLN A 48 -11.53 -10.26 -1.08
C GLN A 48 -10.39 -10.81 -0.23
N GLN A 49 -9.22 -10.23 -0.32
CA GLN A 49 -8.04 -10.71 0.40
C GLN A 49 -7.54 -9.73 1.45
N LEU A 50 -7.51 -8.45 1.14
CA LEU A 50 -6.95 -7.44 2.03
C LEU A 50 -7.86 -7.16 3.22
N PRO A 51 -7.27 -6.87 4.39
CA PRO A 51 -8.05 -6.32 5.49
C PRO A 51 -8.74 -5.03 5.06
N ARG A 52 -9.98 -4.84 5.51
CA ARG A 52 -10.76 -3.68 5.08
C ARG A 52 -10.07 -2.36 5.36
N ARG A 53 -9.33 -2.29 6.46
CA ARG A 53 -8.64 -1.07 6.85
C ARG A 53 -7.56 -0.62 5.86
N TYR A 54 -7.07 -1.52 5.00
CA TYR A 54 -6.08 -1.19 3.99
C TYR A 54 -6.60 -1.27 2.57
N LEU A 55 -7.83 -1.73 2.38
CA LEU A 55 -8.35 -1.91 1.03
C LEU A 55 -8.37 -0.61 0.23
N ARG A 56 -8.87 0.44 0.85
CA ARG A 56 -8.94 1.74 0.17
C ARG A 56 -7.57 2.28 -0.20
N LEU A 57 -6.61 2.14 0.72
CA LEU A 57 -5.24 2.58 0.49
C LEU A 57 -4.64 1.93 -0.75
N PHE A 58 -4.77 0.62 -0.86
CA PHE A 58 -4.22 -0.11 -2.00
C PHE A 58 -4.98 0.20 -3.29
N THR A 59 -6.28 0.30 -3.23
CA THR A 59 -7.09 0.61 -4.41
C THR A 59 -6.76 1.99 -4.96
N GLU A 60 -6.74 3.00 -4.10
CA GLU A 60 -6.45 4.37 -4.52
C GLU A 60 -4.99 4.53 -4.95
N GLY A 61 -4.07 3.90 -4.23
CA GLY A 61 -2.66 3.97 -4.59
C GLY A 61 -2.37 3.38 -5.96
N CYS A 62 -2.95 2.23 -6.25
CA CYS A 62 -2.80 1.61 -7.57
C CYS A 62 -3.44 2.46 -8.66
N HIS A 63 -4.61 3.01 -8.40
CA HIS A 63 -5.32 3.88 -9.35
C HIS A 63 -4.48 5.11 -9.67
N ASP A 64 -3.98 5.77 -8.62
CA ASP A 64 -3.19 6.98 -8.79
C ASP A 64 -1.89 6.72 -9.52
N ALA A 65 -1.18 5.65 -9.17
CA ALA A 65 0.07 5.30 -9.84
C ALA A 65 -0.17 5.05 -11.33
N THR A 66 -1.23 4.31 -11.65
CA THR A 66 -1.57 4.01 -13.04
C THR A 66 -1.95 5.27 -13.81
N ALA A 67 -2.78 6.12 -13.22
CA ALA A 67 -3.24 7.34 -13.87
C ALA A 67 -2.11 8.33 -14.10
N GLN A 68 -1.22 8.46 -13.12
CA GLN A 68 -0.10 9.40 -13.21
C GLN A 68 1.09 8.84 -13.97
N LYS A 69 1.13 7.53 -14.17
CA LYS A 69 2.28 6.82 -14.75
C LYS A 69 3.57 7.18 -14.02
N ALA A 70 3.48 7.24 -12.70
CA ALA A 70 4.58 7.64 -11.84
C ALA A 70 4.43 6.97 -10.48
N PRO A 71 5.54 6.80 -9.74
CA PRO A 71 5.47 6.22 -8.41
C PRO A 71 4.62 7.06 -7.46
N VAL A 72 3.88 6.38 -6.59
CA VAL A 72 3.09 7.02 -5.54
C VAL A 72 3.58 6.48 -4.21
N ARG A 73 3.89 7.38 -3.27
CA ARG A 73 4.31 7.03 -1.93
C ARG A 73 3.33 7.61 -0.93
N LEU A 74 2.89 6.78 -0.01
CA LEU A 74 1.92 7.20 1.00
C LEU A 74 2.39 6.72 2.36
N SER A 75 2.12 7.52 3.38
CA SER A 75 2.30 7.08 4.75
C SER A 75 1.21 7.71 5.62
N GLY A 76 0.93 7.06 6.72
CA GLY A 76 -0.11 7.51 7.61
C GLY A 76 -0.30 6.56 8.77
N ALA A 77 -1.44 6.66 9.41
CA ALA A 77 -1.79 5.85 10.55
C ALA A 77 -3.19 5.27 10.38
N VAL A 78 -3.32 4.01 10.80
CA VAL A 78 -4.62 3.33 10.85
C VAL A 78 -4.82 2.86 12.27
N VAL A 79 -6.01 3.04 12.81
CA VAL A 79 -6.35 2.55 14.14
C VAL A 79 -7.15 1.26 13.98
N ASP A 80 -6.71 0.22 14.66
CA ASP A 80 -7.35 -1.08 14.62
C ASP A 80 -7.47 -1.60 16.04
N TYR A 81 -8.70 -1.65 16.56
CA TYR A 81 -8.98 -2.09 17.92
C TYR A 81 -8.12 -1.39 18.97
N GLY A 82 -8.01 -0.07 18.87
CA GLY A 82 -7.23 0.72 19.82
C GLY A 82 -5.73 0.70 19.57
N GLN A 83 -5.28 -0.04 18.58
CA GLN A 83 -3.88 -0.12 18.23
C GLN A 83 -3.62 0.77 17.01
N ILE A 84 -2.51 1.50 17.03
CA ILE A 84 -2.14 2.37 15.91
C ILE A 84 -1.13 1.64 15.05
N GLU A 85 -1.43 1.54 13.76
CA GLU A 85 -0.51 1.00 12.76
C GLU A 85 0.00 2.15 11.93
N LEU A 86 1.31 2.40 12.01
CA LEU A 86 1.96 3.47 11.26
C LEU A 86 2.52 2.86 9.97
N TYR A 87 1.87 3.13 8.84
CA TYR A 87 2.22 2.47 7.59
C TYR A 87 3.01 3.37 6.65
N ARG A 88 3.78 2.72 5.78
CA ARG A 88 4.41 3.32 4.62
C ARG A 88 4.20 2.38 3.46
N VAL A 89 3.82 2.92 2.33
CA VAL A 89 3.59 2.12 1.13
C VAL A 89 4.05 2.89 -0.11
N ALA A 90 4.57 2.16 -1.07
CA ALA A 90 4.93 2.72 -2.36
C ALA A 90 4.33 1.87 -3.46
N PHE A 91 3.82 2.52 -4.49
CA PHE A 91 3.26 1.89 -5.68
C PHE A 91 4.03 2.39 -6.89
N MET A 92 4.57 1.49 -7.69
CA MET A 92 5.33 1.85 -8.89
C MET A 92 4.71 1.15 -10.09
N PRO A 93 4.10 1.90 -11.00
CA PRO A 93 3.56 1.30 -12.20
C PRO A 93 4.72 0.91 -13.12
N LEU A 94 4.68 -0.30 -13.65
CA LEU A 94 5.70 -0.75 -14.58
C LEU A 94 5.31 -0.34 -16.00
N ALA A 95 6.33 -0.05 -16.83
CA ALA A 95 6.07 0.30 -18.22
C ALA A 95 5.50 -0.91 -18.95
N MET A 96 4.38 -0.70 -19.63
CA MET A 96 3.70 -1.75 -20.37
C MET A 96 3.61 -1.37 -21.84
N ARG A 97 3.45 -2.38 -22.68
CA ARG A 97 3.23 -2.13 -24.10
C ARG A 97 1.89 -1.44 -24.31
N ALA A 98 1.77 -0.67 -25.38
CA ALA A 98 0.49 -0.16 -25.81
C ALA A 98 -0.46 -1.35 -26.02
N ASN A 99 -1.72 -1.19 -25.67
CA ASN A 99 -2.73 -2.23 -25.77
C ASN A 99 -2.56 -3.40 -24.81
N ALA A 100 -1.72 -3.25 -23.77
CA ALA A 100 -1.61 -4.28 -22.77
C ALA A 100 -2.94 -4.45 -22.06
N LEU A 101 -3.32 -5.70 -21.80
CA LEU A 101 -4.57 -6.01 -21.10
C LEU A 101 -4.44 -5.88 -19.59
N MET A 102 -3.21 -5.81 -19.10
CA MET A 102 -2.93 -5.69 -17.68
C MET A 102 -1.87 -4.63 -17.44
N GLN A 103 -2.03 -3.90 -16.35
CA GLN A 103 -1.01 -2.99 -15.83
C GLN A 103 -0.41 -3.63 -14.60
N LEU A 104 0.91 -3.75 -14.59
CA LEU A 104 1.62 -4.27 -13.41
C LEU A 104 2.03 -3.13 -12.50
N ILE A 105 1.84 -3.32 -11.21
CA ILE A 105 2.20 -2.34 -10.20
C ILE A 105 3.03 -3.04 -9.15
N PHE A 106 4.29 -2.62 -9.05
CA PHE A 106 5.22 -3.14 -8.07
C PHE A 106 5.26 -2.21 -6.88
N GLY A 107 5.40 -2.76 -5.68
CA GLY A 107 5.45 -1.89 -4.52
C GLY A 107 6.04 -2.52 -3.29
N SER A 108 6.05 -1.74 -2.24
CA SER A 108 6.47 -2.19 -0.91
C SER A 108 5.52 -1.62 0.13
N PHE A 109 5.31 -2.38 1.17
CA PHE A 109 4.42 -1.99 2.26
C PHE A 109 5.02 -2.45 3.58
N ASN A 110 4.93 -1.59 4.56
CA ASN A 110 5.32 -1.92 5.91
C ASN A 110 4.46 -1.12 6.88
N TYR A 111 4.28 -1.64 8.07
CA TYR A 111 3.78 -0.83 9.17
C TYR A 111 4.45 -1.30 10.45
N ARG A 112 4.41 -0.43 11.43
CA ARG A 112 4.83 -0.77 12.78
C ARG A 112 3.74 -0.32 13.74
N ILE A 113 3.71 -0.95 14.89
CA ILE A 113 2.76 -0.59 15.92
C ILE A 113 3.26 0.70 16.58
N GLY A 114 2.40 1.68 16.59
CA GLY A 114 2.69 2.95 17.25
C GLY A 114 2.36 2.91 18.73
N PRO A 115 2.46 4.06 19.39
CA PRO A 115 2.09 4.15 20.79
C PRO A 115 0.61 3.84 20.97
N SER A 116 0.24 3.45 22.20
CA SER A 116 -1.13 3.10 22.50
C SER A 116 -2.08 4.27 22.19
N ALA A 117 -3.25 3.94 21.63
CA ALA A 117 -4.24 4.94 21.27
C ALA A 117 -5.12 5.34 22.47
N HIS A 118 -4.50 5.56 23.62
CA HIS A 118 -5.25 5.93 24.83
C HIS A 118 -5.80 7.35 24.80
N SER A 119 -5.18 8.22 24.02
CA SER A 119 -5.66 9.60 23.94
C SER A 119 -5.70 10.04 22.49
N ALA A 120 -6.67 10.91 22.20
CA ALA A 120 -6.78 11.52 20.88
C ALA A 120 -5.51 12.33 20.53
N ASP A 121 -4.90 12.92 21.54
CA ASP A 121 -3.69 13.71 21.33
C ASP A 121 -2.52 12.86 20.89
N ALA A 122 -2.32 11.68 21.49
CA ALA A 122 -1.25 10.79 21.09
C ALA A 122 -1.43 10.33 19.65
N VAL A 123 -2.65 9.97 19.27
CA VAL A 123 -2.96 9.56 17.89
C VAL A 123 -2.70 10.70 16.93
N ARG A 124 -3.18 11.89 17.26
CA ARG A 124 -3.02 13.06 16.41
C ARG A 124 -1.56 13.44 16.25
N THR A 125 -0.80 13.44 17.32
CA THR A 125 0.62 13.79 17.28
C THR A 125 1.37 12.81 16.38
N THR A 126 1.11 11.52 16.54
CA THR A 126 1.76 10.50 15.73
C THR A 126 1.42 10.66 14.26
N TYR A 127 0.14 10.86 13.97
CA TYR A 127 -0.31 11.05 12.59
C TYR A 127 0.34 12.29 11.96
N ASN A 128 0.35 13.39 12.68
CA ASN A 128 0.93 14.63 12.17
C ASN A 128 2.41 14.52 11.88
N ALA A 129 3.16 13.82 12.74
CA ALA A 129 4.59 13.63 12.50
C ALA A 129 4.83 12.88 11.19
N ILE A 130 4.05 11.83 10.93
CA ILE A 130 4.17 11.06 9.69
C ILE A 130 3.74 11.89 8.50
N PHE A 131 2.65 12.62 8.64
CA PHE A 131 2.12 13.47 7.58
C PHE A 131 3.09 14.56 7.19
N GLU A 132 3.75 15.19 8.16
CA GLU A 132 4.75 16.20 7.89
C GLU A 132 5.93 15.63 7.11
N ASP A 133 6.41 14.45 7.48
CA ASP A 133 7.47 13.79 6.74
C ASP A 133 7.08 13.57 5.28
N VAL A 134 5.85 13.13 5.05
CA VAL A 134 5.37 12.89 3.70
C VAL A 134 5.30 14.19 2.91
N GLN A 135 4.82 15.26 3.52
CA GLN A 135 4.72 16.55 2.85
C GLN A 135 6.08 17.13 2.50
N LEU A 136 7.04 17.00 3.39
CA LEU A 136 8.41 17.43 3.11
C LEU A 136 8.99 16.67 1.93
N ALA A 137 8.73 15.37 1.86
CA ALA A 137 9.22 14.55 0.76
C ALA A 137 8.53 14.86 -0.56
N LYS A 138 7.27 15.29 -0.51
CA LYS A 138 6.49 15.59 -1.71
C LYS A 138 6.77 16.93 -2.32
N ALA A 139 7.53 17.74 -1.68
CA ALA A 139 7.77 19.08 -2.14
C ALA A 139 6.54 19.98 -1.99
N PRO A 140 6.69 21.24 -2.29
CA PRO A 140 5.70 22.28 -1.94
C PRO A 140 4.39 22.23 -2.69
N ALA A 141 4.26 21.40 -3.68
CA ALA A 141 3.03 21.39 -4.48
C ALA A 141 1.79 21.04 -3.65
N SER A 142 1.96 20.48 -2.51
CA SER A 142 0.85 20.08 -1.64
C SER A 142 0.55 21.08 -0.55
N SER A 143 0.78 22.32 -0.81
CA SER A 143 0.73 23.38 0.18
C SER A 143 -0.61 23.60 0.85
N SER A 144 -1.65 23.11 0.38
CA SER A 144 -2.96 23.32 1.01
C SER A 144 -3.29 22.31 2.08
#